data_026aa5dec16b08153269317de348d10b
#
_entry.id   026aa5dec16b08153269317de348d10b
#
_cell.length_a   1.000
_cell.length_b   1.000
_cell.length_c   1.000
_cell.angle_alpha   90.00
_cell.angle_beta   90.00
_cell.angle_gamma   90.00
#
_symmetry.space_group_name_H-M   'P 1'
#
loop_
_entity.id
_entity.type
_entity.pdbx_description
1 polymer ?
#
loop_
_entity_poly.entity_id
_entity_poly.type
_entity_poly.pdbx_seq_one_letter_code
_entity_poly.pdbx_strand_id
1 'polypeptide(L)'
;MGRRAWIRPDVCFVAFASLMGMACLVLTPPFQVADEPNHFFRIVQIAQGGIVGERRGAESGGEIPVALVSMAGHFIDGNMASGEVRWERSRWANVRPYLQQRADLTATRFQDFRAMTRYAPVAYLPQLVGIWFAEALNLPPLWLVYIGRFCALVFFI
;
A
#
# COMPACT_ATOMS: atom_id res chain seq x y z
N MET A 1 6.98 -31.44 41.39
CA MET A 1 7.75 -31.01 40.22
C MET A 1 6.88 -30.14 39.35
N GLY A 2 7.02 -28.81 39.44
CA GLY A 2 6.22 -27.87 38.65
C GLY A 2 6.67 -27.91 37.21
N ARG A 3 5.78 -28.20 36.26
CA ARG A 3 5.99 -28.00 34.84
C ARG A 3 6.22 -26.51 34.60
N ARG A 4 7.46 -26.10 34.36
CA ARG A 4 7.73 -24.79 33.79
C ARG A 4 7.00 -24.74 32.44
N ALA A 5 5.94 -23.94 32.37
CA ALA A 5 5.29 -23.63 31.10
C ALA A 5 6.31 -22.88 30.25
N TRP A 6 6.99 -23.58 29.36
CA TRP A 6 7.87 -22.96 28.38
C TRP A 6 6.97 -22.18 27.43
N ILE A 7 7.15 -20.87 27.40
CA ILE A 7 6.47 -20.04 26.41
C ILE A 7 6.94 -20.53 25.04
N ARG A 8 6.02 -20.95 24.21
CA ARG A 8 6.32 -21.49 22.88
C ARG A 8 6.90 -20.38 21.98
N PRO A 9 8.06 -20.59 21.34
CA PRO A 9 8.72 -19.55 20.52
C PRO A 9 7.84 -19.06 19.35
N ASP A 10 7.04 -19.95 18.75
CA ASP A 10 6.10 -19.60 17.69
C ASP A 10 5.01 -18.65 18.18
N VAL A 11 4.46 -18.85 19.37
CA VAL A 11 3.46 -17.93 19.97
C VAL A 11 4.08 -16.57 20.27
N CYS A 12 5.31 -16.56 20.79
CA CYS A 12 6.04 -15.31 21.04
C CYS A 12 6.30 -14.55 19.72
N PHE A 13 6.71 -15.25 18.67
CA PHE A 13 6.94 -14.65 17.36
C PHE A 13 5.66 -14.04 16.81
N VAL A 14 4.56 -14.80 16.76
CA VAL A 14 3.27 -14.31 16.26
C VAL A 14 2.80 -13.09 17.06
N ALA A 15 2.85 -13.15 18.38
CA ALA A 15 2.44 -12.02 19.23
C ALA A 15 3.28 -10.77 19.00
N PHE A 16 4.60 -10.92 18.93
CA PHE A 16 5.52 -9.80 18.71
C PHE A 16 5.39 -9.25 17.30
N ALA A 17 5.36 -10.11 16.28
CA ALA A 17 5.21 -9.71 14.89
C ALA A 17 3.86 -9.01 14.64
N SER A 18 2.77 -9.50 15.24
CA SER A 18 1.46 -8.84 15.18
C SER A 18 1.50 -7.46 15.82
N LEU A 19 2.04 -7.34 17.03
CA LEU A 19 2.11 -6.06 17.74
C LEU A 19 2.96 -5.04 16.98
N MET A 20 4.17 -5.43 16.58
CA MET A 20 5.08 -4.55 15.84
C MET A 20 4.55 -4.22 14.45
N GLY A 21 4.01 -5.21 13.73
CA GLY A 21 3.42 -5.00 12.42
C GLY A 21 2.23 -4.04 12.46
N MET A 22 1.33 -4.20 13.45
CA MET A 22 0.21 -3.27 13.64
C MET A 22 0.68 -1.87 14.02
N ALA A 23 1.69 -1.76 14.89
CA ALA A 23 2.30 -0.47 15.22
C ALA A 23 2.89 0.20 13.98
N CYS A 24 3.66 -0.51 13.16
CA CYS A 24 4.20 0.01 11.92
C CYS A 24 3.09 0.41 10.93
N LEU A 25 2.04 -0.41 10.79
CA LEU A 25 0.92 -0.12 9.90
C LEU A 25 0.23 1.19 10.27
N VAL A 26 0.02 1.45 11.56
CA VAL A 26 -0.67 2.65 12.05
C VAL A 26 0.27 3.85 12.09
N LEU A 27 1.50 3.68 12.56
CA LEU A 27 2.43 4.79 12.78
C LEU A 27 3.12 5.26 11.49
N THR A 28 3.25 4.38 10.47
CA THR A 28 3.85 4.76 9.20
C THR A 28 2.82 5.46 8.30
N PRO A 29 2.99 6.75 8.02
CA PRO A 29 2.07 7.47 7.16
C PRO A 29 2.02 6.85 5.75
N PRO A 30 0.95 7.14 4.98
CA PRO A 30 0.82 6.64 3.61
C PRO A 30 2.00 7.10 2.74
N PHE A 31 2.51 6.19 1.91
CA PHE A 31 3.53 6.46 0.89
C PHE A 31 4.86 7.01 1.43
N GLN A 32 5.19 6.77 2.71
CA GLN A 32 6.47 7.14 3.30
C GLN A 32 7.51 5.99 3.28
N VAL A 33 7.08 4.79 2.90
CA VAL A 33 8.00 3.68 2.67
C VAL A 33 8.56 3.79 1.26
N ALA A 34 9.86 3.55 1.11
CA ALA A 34 10.51 3.56 -0.20
C ALA A 34 9.77 2.62 -1.17
N ASP A 35 9.59 3.07 -2.42
CA ASP A 35 8.90 2.35 -3.50
C ASP A 35 7.43 1.97 -3.26
N GLU A 36 6.86 2.25 -2.08
CA GLU A 36 5.46 1.95 -1.77
C GLU A 36 4.48 2.52 -2.82
N PRO A 37 4.63 3.74 -3.31
CA PRO A 37 3.75 4.28 -4.35
C PRO A 37 3.77 3.43 -5.62
N ASN A 38 4.95 3.01 -6.04
CA ASN A 38 5.12 2.20 -7.24
C ASN A 38 4.52 0.79 -7.07
N HIS A 39 4.70 0.19 -5.90
CA HIS A 39 4.03 -1.06 -5.55
C HIS A 39 2.52 -0.88 -5.52
N PHE A 40 2.01 0.20 -4.93
CA PHE A 40 0.59 0.50 -4.88
C PHE A 40 -0.02 0.62 -6.29
N PHE A 41 0.62 1.38 -7.19
CA PHE A 41 0.16 1.50 -8.57
C PHE A 41 0.16 0.14 -9.29
N ARG A 42 1.19 -0.68 -9.05
CA ARG A 42 1.24 -2.04 -9.61
C ARG A 42 0.09 -2.92 -9.10
N ILE A 43 -0.22 -2.85 -7.80
CA ILE A 43 -1.34 -3.60 -7.22
C ILE A 43 -2.68 -3.14 -7.82
N VAL A 44 -2.89 -1.82 -7.95
CA VAL A 44 -4.10 -1.26 -8.57
C VAL A 44 -4.23 -1.72 -10.02
N GLN A 45 -3.16 -1.67 -10.81
CA GLN A 45 -3.15 -2.19 -12.18
C GLN A 45 -3.59 -3.65 -12.25
N ILE A 46 -3.04 -4.50 -11.36
CA ILE A 46 -3.40 -5.92 -11.34
C ILE A 46 -4.86 -6.11 -10.90
N ALA A 47 -5.33 -5.35 -9.92
CA ALA A 47 -6.72 -5.39 -9.45
C ALA A 47 -7.71 -5.07 -10.59
N GLN A 48 -7.33 -4.18 -11.49
CA GLN A 48 -8.10 -3.81 -12.69
C GLN A 48 -7.90 -4.78 -13.89
N GLY A 49 -7.21 -5.91 -13.69
CA GLY A 49 -6.97 -6.93 -14.71
C GLY A 49 -5.69 -6.75 -15.53
N GLY A 50 -4.90 -5.72 -15.27
CA GLY A 50 -3.63 -5.45 -15.96
C GLY A 50 -2.49 -6.34 -15.46
N ILE A 51 -2.47 -7.62 -15.84
CA ILE A 51 -1.47 -8.60 -15.37
C ILE A 51 -0.05 -8.24 -15.83
N VAL A 52 0.09 -7.70 -17.02
CA VAL A 52 1.39 -7.32 -17.62
C VAL A 52 1.49 -5.80 -17.68
N GLY A 53 2.66 -5.26 -17.35
CA GLY A 53 2.91 -3.83 -17.51
C GLY A 53 2.96 -3.41 -18.97
N GLU A 54 2.30 -2.32 -19.31
CA GLU A 54 2.38 -1.71 -20.65
C GLU A 54 3.71 -0.99 -20.81
N ARG A 55 4.28 -1.09 -22.01
CA ARG A 55 5.48 -0.34 -22.37
C ARG A 55 5.13 0.81 -23.30
N ARG A 56 5.50 2.04 -22.92
CA ARG A 56 5.35 3.25 -23.75
C ARG A 56 6.72 3.94 -23.87
N GLY A 57 7.42 3.64 -24.97
CA GLY A 57 8.80 4.14 -25.17
C GLY A 57 9.77 3.60 -24.10
N ALA A 58 10.34 4.50 -23.30
CA ALA A 58 11.22 4.16 -22.19
C ALA A 58 10.47 3.86 -20.89
N GLU A 59 9.19 4.18 -20.80
CA GLU A 59 8.35 3.98 -19.62
C GLU A 59 7.70 2.59 -19.63
N SER A 60 7.44 2.05 -18.43
CA SER A 60 6.70 0.81 -18.27
C SER A 60 5.81 0.91 -17.02
N GLY A 61 4.52 0.70 -17.22
CA GLY A 61 3.53 0.93 -16.17
C GLY A 61 2.14 0.46 -16.59
N GLY A 62 1.13 1.29 -16.34
CA GLY A 62 -0.25 1.01 -16.72
C GLY A 62 -1.17 2.20 -16.49
N GLU A 63 -2.42 2.04 -16.91
CA GLU A 63 -3.48 3.00 -16.62
C GLU A 63 -3.86 2.94 -15.15
N ILE A 64 -3.79 4.08 -14.47
CA ILE A 64 -4.13 4.19 -13.03
C ILE A 64 -5.12 5.34 -12.86
N PRO A 65 -6.16 5.19 -12.01
CA PRO A 65 -7.09 6.27 -11.73
C PRO A 65 -6.38 7.54 -11.30
N VAL A 66 -6.69 8.66 -11.94
CA VAL A 66 -6.07 9.96 -11.70
C VAL A 66 -6.16 10.36 -10.23
N ALA A 67 -7.29 10.05 -9.59
CA ALA A 67 -7.49 10.33 -8.18
C ALA A 67 -6.49 9.60 -7.27
N LEU A 68 -6.13 8.35 -7.57
CA LEU A 68 -5.14 7.58 -6.81
C LEU A 68 -3.73 8.13 -7.01
N VAL A 69 -3.40 8.53 -8.24
CA VAL A 69 -2.09 9.15 -8.52
C VAL A 69 -1.97 10.50 -7.82
N SER A 70 -3.03 11.31 -7.84
CA SER A 70 -3.06 12.61 -7.17
C SER A 70 -2.97 12.46 -5.64
N MET A 71 -3.68 11.48 -5.07
CA MET A 71 -3.59 11.15 -3.65
C MET A 71 -2.17 10.73 -3.25
N ALA A 72 -1.57 9.81 -3.99
CA ALA A 72 -0.19 9.40 -3.72
C ALA A 72 0.77 10.59 -3.84
N GLY A 73 0.65 11.40 -4.89
CA GLY A 73 1.46 12.61 -5.10
C GLY A 73 1.34 13.62 -3.96
N HIS A 74 0.16 13.73 -3.32
CA HIS A 74 -0.01 14.60 -2.16
C HIS A 74 0.88 14.19 -0.98
N PHE A 75 1.02 12.88 -0.72
CA PHE A 75 1.82 12.36 0.39
C PHE A 75 3.31 12.23 0.06
N ILE A 76 3.66 11.99 -1.20
CA ILE A 76 5.06 11.80 -1.64
C ILE A 76 5.81 13.13 -1.72
N ASP A 77 5.12 14.22 -2.04
CA ASP A 77 5.67 15.57 -2.22
C ASP A 77 7.01 15.64 -2.97
N GLY A 78 6.98 15.23 -4.20
CA GLY A 78 7.95 15.62 -5.25
C GLY A 78 9.41 15.24 -5.04
N ASN A 79 9.87 14.82 -3.86
CA ASN A 79 11.29 14.71 -3.62
C ASN A 79 11.72 13.60 -2.66
N MET A 80 11.32 12.35 -2.94
CA MET A 80 11.93 11.21 -2.23
C MET A 80 13.46 11.12 -2.43
N ALA A 81 13.97 11.78 -3.47
CA ALA A 81 15.42 11.82 -3.75
C ALA A 81 16.19 12.78 -2.82
N SER A 82 15.54 13.75 -2.20
CA SER A 82 16.21 14.76 -1.35
C SER A 82 16.28 14.39 0.13
N GLY A 83 15.64 13.32 0.56
CA GLY A 83 15.61 12.93 1.98
C GLY A 83 14.84 13.89 2.90
N GLU A 84 14.26 14.95 2.35
CA GLU A 84 13.39 15.85 3.10
C GLU A 84 11.99 15.24 3.21
N VAL A 85 11.80 14.47 4.27
CA VAL A 85 10.46 14.02 4.68
C VAL A 85 9.70 15.26 5.16
N ARG A 86 8.73 15.71 4.39
CA ARG A 86 7.82 16.76 4.87
C ARG A 86 6.85 16.19 5.89
N TRP A 87 7.29 16.15 7.13
CA TRP A 87 6.53 15.68 8.29
C TRP A 87 5.14 16.30 8.41
N GLU A 88 4.94 17.50 7.89
CA GLU A 88 3.66 18.19 7.99
C GLU A 88 2.53 17.49 7.25
N ARG A 89 2.79 16.96 6.04
CA ARG A 89 1.75 16.25 5.26
C ARG A 89 1.49 14.84 5.79
N SER A 90 2.46 14.25 6.46
CA SER A 90 2.35 12.93 7.07
C SER A 90 1.64 12.95 8.41
N ARG A 91 1.38 14.11 9.01
CA ARG A 91 0.66 14.19 10.29
C ARG A 91 -0.76 13.64 10.15
N TRP A 92 -1.21 12.93 11.15
CA TRP A 92 -2.56 12.37 11.20
C TRP A 92 -3.66 13.39 10.93
N ALA A 93 -3.46 14.65 11.31
CA ALA A 93 -4.37 15.74 10.98
C ALA A 93 -4.58 15.91 9.47
N ASN A 94 -3.54 15.67 8.67
CA ASN A 94 -3.58 15.79 7.21
C ASN A 94 -3.97 14.47 6.53
N VAL A 95 -3.77 13.33 7.17
CA VAL A 95 -4.19 12.00 6.68
C VAL A 95 -5.69 11.79 6.87
N ARG A 96 -6.22 12.20 8.03
CA ARG A 96 -7.61 11.96 8.43
C ARG A 96 -8.68 12.40 7.40
N PRO A 97 -8.57 13.57 6.75
CA PRO A 97 -9.54 13.96 5.71
C PRO A 97 -9.61 12.97 4.56
N TYR A 98 -8.47 12.40 4.14
CA TYR A 98 -8.41 11.43 3.04
C TYR A 98 -9.05 10.08 3.37
N LEU A 99 -9.16 9.73 4.66
CA LEU A 99 -9.89 8.53 5.10
C LEU A 99 -11.42 8.65 4.89
N GLN A 100 -11.92 9.86 4.65
CA GLN A 100 -13.34 10.15 4.43
C GLN A 100 -13.62 10.63 3.01
N GLN A 101 -12.60 11.05 2.28
CA GLN A 101 -12.72 11.62 0.95
C GLN A 101 -12.95 10.51 -0.08
N ARG A 102 -14.15 10.49 -0.67
CA ARG A 102 -14.44 9.68 -1.85
C ARG A 102 -13.85 10.33 -3.08
N ALA A 103 -13.50 9.53 -4.07
CA ALA A 103 -12.96 10.01 -5.33
C ALA A 103 -13.57 9.25 -6.50
N ASP A 104 -13.69 9.93 -7.63
CA ASP A 104 -14.02 9.30 -8.89
C ASP A 104 -12.78 8.54 -9.43
N LEU A 105 -12.93 7.25 -9.62
CA LEU A 105 -11.87 6.37 -10.12
C LEU A 105 -12.02 6.04 -11.61
N THR A 106 -12.96 6.67 -12.32
CA THR A 106 -13.23 6.37 -13.73
C THR A 106 -12.21 6.96 -14.68
N ALA A 107 -11.72 8.18 -14.39
CA ALA A 107 -10.70 8.83 -15.20
C ALA A 107 -9.33 8.23 -14.90
N THR A 108 -8.67 7.68 -15.91
CA THR A 108 -7.33 7.08 -15.78
C THR A 108 -6.27 7.88 -16.50
N ARG A 109 -5.02 7.67 -16.11
CA ARG A 109 -3.83 8.11 -16.86
C ARG A 109 -2.74 7.06 -16.78
N PHE A 110 -1.87 7.05 -17.77
CA PHE A 110 -0.68 6.23 -17.75
C PHE A 110 0.27 6.69 -16.62
N GLN A 111 0.68 5.74 -15.80
CA GLN A 111 1.63 5.96 -14.71
C GLN A 111 2.84 5.03 -14.89
N ASP A 112 4.06 5.61 -14.88
CA ASP A 112 5.30 4.83 -14.92
C ASP A 112 5.61 4.28 -13.52
N PHE A 113 5.79 2.96 -13.43
CA PHE A 113 6.31 2.23 -12.28
C PHE A 113 7.17 1.04 -12.74
N ARG A 114 8.05 1.32 -13.69
CA ARG A 114 8.84 0.31 -14.46
C ARG A 114 9.59 -0.71 -13.59
N ALA A 115 10.08 -0.30 -12.43
CA ALA A 115 10.77 -1.22 -11.52
C ALA A 115 9.83 -2.33 -11.05
N MET A 116 8.55 -1.99 -10.80
CA MET A 116 7.55 -2.92 -10.23
C MET A 116 6.87 -3.78 -11.29
N THR A 117 6.92 -3.41 -12.59
CA THR A 117 6.36 -4.25 -13.66
C THR A 117 7.11 -5.58 -13.84
N ARG A 118 8.31 -5.69 -13.28
CA ARG A 118 9.14 -6.91 -13.30
C ARG A 118 8.71 -7.94 -12.25
N TYR A 119 7.99 -7.53 -11.21
CA TYR A 119 7.55 -8.45 -10.17
C TYR A 119 6.34 -9.25 -10.65
N ALA A 120 6.38 -10.56 -10.35
CA ALA A 120 5.28 -11.45 -10.67
C ALA A 120 3.99 -11.05 -9.92
N PRO A 121 2.82 -11.05 -10.58
CA PRO A 121 1.55 -10.66 -9.94
C PRO A 121 1.24 -11.46 -8.67
N VAL A 122 1.69 -12.72 -8.60
CA VAL A 122 1.48 -13.58 -7.42
C VAL A 122 2.06 -12.98 -6.13
N ALA A 123 3.13 -12.19 -6.21
CA ALA A 123 3.73 -11.53 -5.05
C ALA A 123 2.79 -10.50 -4.40
N TYR A 124 1.78 -10.04 -5.11
CA TYR A 124 0.82 -9.03 -4.67
C TYR A 124 -0.52 -9.61 -4.21
N LEU A 125 -0.70 -10.95 -4.24
CA LEU A 125 -1.98 -11.58 -3.88
C LEU A 125 -2.53 -11.15 -2.53
N PRO A 126 -1.73 -11.06 -1.44
CA PRO A 126 -2.25 -10.62 -0.15
C PRO A 126 -2.86 -9.21 -0.22
N GLN A 127 -2.15 -8.28 -0.85
CA GLN A 127 -2.61 -6.89 -0.98
C GLN A 127 -3.81 -6.77 -1.92
N LEU A 128 -3.86 -7.59 -2.99
CA LEU A 128 -4.99 -7.63 -3.93
C LEU A 128 -6.30 -7.99 -3.24
N VAL A 129 -6.27 -8.99 -2.35
CA VAL A 129 -7.43 -9.35 -1.52
C VAL A 129 -7.92 -8.12 -0.75
N GLY A 130 -7.00 -7.35 -0.17
CA GLY A 130 -7.32 -6.13 0.55
C GLY A 130 -7.96 -5.04 -0.33
N ILE A 131 -7.43 -4.85 -1.54
CA ILE A 131 -7.98 -3.87 -2.49
C ILE A 131 -9.38 -4.27 -2.94
N TRP A 132 -9.58 -5.51 -3.39
CA TRP A 132 -10.90 -5.98 -3.81
C TRP A 132 -11.94 -5.89 -2.68
N PHE A 133 -11.53 -6.18 -1.44
CA PHE A 133 -12.40 -6.02 -0.27
C PHE A 133 -12.78 -4.54 -0.05
N ALA A 134 -11.81 -3.63 -0.13
CA ALA A 134 -12.05 -2.19 0.02
C ALA A 134 -12.94 -1.63 -1.09
N GLU A 135 -12.73 -2.07 -2.33
CA GLU A 135 -13.57 -1.71 -3.49
C GLU A 135 -14.99 -2.24 -3.36
N ALA A 136 -15.15 -3.51 -2.95
CA ALA A 136 -16.47 -4.12 -2.74
C ALA A 136 -17.30 -3.38 -1.67
N LEU A 137 -16.64 -2.81 -0.66
CA LEU A 137 -17.27 -1.97 0.36
C LEU A 137 -17.35 -0.48 -0.04
N ASN A 138 -16.90 -0.14 -1.24
CA ASN A 138 -16.88 1.24 -1.75
C ASN A 138 -16.21 2.20 -0.76
N LEU A 139 -15.06 1.82 -0.20
CA LEU A 139 -14.32 2.62 0.76
C LEU A 139 -13.57 3.76 0.07
N PRO A 140 -13.29 4.88 0.80
CA PRO A 140 -12.41 5.93 0.29
C PRO A 140 -11.04 5.41 -0.16
N PRO A 141 -10.42 6.02 -1.18
CA PRO A 141 -9.18 5.54 -1.80
C PRO A 141 -8.02 5.24 -0.83
N LEU A 142 -7.88 6.01 0.24
CA LEU A 142 -6.80 5.81 1.20
C LEU A 142 -6.91 4.48 1.96
N TRP A 143 -8.12 3.93 2.12
CA TRP A 143 -8.32 2.62 2.73
C TRP A 143 -7.72 1.48 1.91
N LEU A 144 -7.59 1.63 0.58
CA LEU A 144 -6.92 0.63 -0.26
C LEU A 144 -5.48 0.40 0.22
N VAL A 145 -4.78 1.48 0.61
CA VAL A 145 -3.41 1.40 1.12
C VAL A 145 -3.38 0.66 2.47
N TYR A 146 -4.20 1.09 3.43
CA TYR A 146 -4.18 0.52 4.79
C TYR A 146 -4.65 -0.94 4.82
N ILE A 147 -5.73 -1.26 4.08
CA ILE A 147 -6.24 -2.64 4.02
C ILE A 147 -5.27 -3.54 3.26
N GLY A 148 -4.64 -3.03 2.18
CA GLY A 148 -3.58 -3.75 1.48
C GLY A 148 -2.39 -4.06 2.40
N ARG A 149 -1.92 -3.09 3.19
CA ARG A 149 -0.86 -3.29 4.21
C ARG A 149 -1.28 -4.32 5.27
N PHE A 150 -2.54 -4.23 5.74
CA PHE A 150 -3.06 -5.16 6.74
C PHE A 150 -3.11 -6.61 6.21
N CYS A 151 -3.61 -6.81 4.99
CA CYS A 151 -3.64 -8.14 4.38
C CYS A 151 -2.23 -8.70 4.16
N ALA A 152 -1.26 -7.86 3.76
CA ALA A 152 0.13 -8.27 3.66
C ALA A 152 0.71 -8.69 5.02
N LEU A 153 0.40 -7.97 6.09
CA LEU A 153 0.83 -8.31 7.46
C LEU A 153 0.25 -9.65 7.91
N VAL A 154 -1.05 -9.87 7.69
CA VAL A 154 -1.72 -11.13 8.06
C VAL A 154 -1.13 -12.32 7.31
N PHE A 155 -0.74 -12.11 6.05
CA PHE A 155 -0.10 -13.17 5.27
C PHE A 155 1.33 -13.47 5.71
N PHE A 156 2.03 -12.47 6.25
CA PHE A 156 3.41 -12.61 6.74
C PHE A 156 3.50 -13.36 8.07
N ILE A 157 2.49 -13.22 8.95
CA ILE A 157 2.43 -13.85 10.28
C ILE A 157 1.90 -15.29 10.21
#